data_de9df120f51455c0b8ad0b8e5c53eb16
#
_entry.id   de9df120f51455c0b8ad0b8e5c53eb16
#
_cell.length_a   1.000
_cell.length_b   1.000
_cell.length_c   1.000
_cell.angle_alpha   90.00
_cell.angle_beta   90.00
_cell.angle_gamma   90.00
#
_symmetry.space_group_name_H-M   'P 1'
#
loop_
_entity.id
_entity.type
_entity.pdbx_description
1 polymer ?
#
loop_
_entity_poly.entity_id
_entity_poly.type
_entity_poly.pdbx_seq_one_letter_code
_entity_poly.pdbx_strand_id
1 'polypeptide(L)'
;GIDTNNVVISTYDALLAGQALWHELKPDCVIQFGQIVVSKRVQQMIASWTDVEYIEVNPTMDSMNPTGKTTIHMQASIDVFTHLYGKNNNSDTYLNIWRRLEQAGKKQLSLAIDEPHCFEGRTIRELQKKIPEDGQIFVANSMTIRDFDYFWFSGESKAVLYGNRGVNGIDGTISTALGLAVNGRPTYLVTGDLSLFHDLNGLAVAKTHNLNLTIILHNNDGGGIFEYLPQKGTKHFDYLFSTSQGLDYSGARS
;
A
#
# COMPACT_ATOMS: atom_id res chain seq x y z
N GLY A 1 17.35 -9.54 -4.19
CA GLY A 1 17.68 -8.18 -3.78
C GLY A 1 17.43 -7.23 -4.91
N ILE A 2 16.71 -6.14 -4.65
CA ILE A 2 16.55 -5.03 -5.63
C ILE A 2 17.94 -4.39 -5.76
N ASP A 3 18.46 -4.36 -6.98
CA ASP A 3 19.71 -3.68 -7.28
C ASP A 3 19.57 -2.20 -6.90
N THR A 4 20.46 -1.69 -6.06
CA THR A 4 20.44 -0.30 -5.57
C THR A 4 20.63 0.75 -6.67
N ASN A 5 21.01 0.34 -7.88
CA ASN A 5 21.03 1.19 -9.07
C ASN A 5 19.66 1.38 -9.72
N ASN A 6 18.66 0.57 -9.38
CA ASN A 6 17.31 0.69 -9.88
C ASN A 6 16.50 1.70 -9.06
N VAL A 7 15.83 2.59 -9.74
CA VAL A 7 14.98 3.60 -9.10
C VAL A 7 13.61 3.02 -8.85
N VAL A 8 13.26 2.90 -7.57
CA VAL A 8 11.89 2.61 -7.15
C VAL A 8 11.25 3.92 -6.71
N ILE A 9 10.17 4.30 -7.35
CA ILE A 9 9.40 5.49 -7.00
C ILE A 9 8.37 5.09 -5.95
N SER A 10 8.59 5.52 -4.71
CA SER A 10 7.72 5.19 -3.57
C SER A 10 6.77 6.32 -3.17
N THR A 11 7.02 7.54 -3.65
CA THR A 11 6.19 8.72 -3.32
C THR A 11 5.19 9.07 -4.43
N TYR A 12 4.99 8.18 -5.38
CA TYR A 12 4.21 8.42 -6.59
C TYR A 12 2.78 8.88 -6.33
N ASP A 13 2.08 8.34 -5.33
CA ASP A 13 0.70 8.73 -5.06
C ASP A 13 0.60 10.18 -4.58
N ALA A 14 1.54 10.63 -3.74
CA ALA A 14 1.63 12.02 -3.31
C ALA A 14 1.95 12.96 -4.47
N LEU A 15 2.93 12.58 -5.32
CA LEU A 15 3.32 13.37 -6.50
C LEU A 15 2.18 13.55 -7.49
N LEU A 16 1.33 12.54 -7.64
CA LEU A 16 0.20 12.53 -8.57
C LEU A 16 -1.07 13.18 -8.00
N ALA A 17 -1.03 13.78 -6.81
CA ALA A 17 -2.17 14.49 -6.24
C ALA A 17 -2.64 15.65 -7.12
N GLY A 18 -1.69 16.33 -7.80
CA GLY A 18 -1.99 17.32 -8.84
C GLY A 18 -1.96 16.69 -10.22
N GLN A 19 -3.01 16.88 -11.01
CA GLN A 19 -3.11 16.32 -12.37
C GLN A 19 -2.14 16.95 -13.37
N ALA A 20 -1.50 18.07 -13.03
CA ALA A 20 -0.58 18.79 -13.92
C ALA A 20 0.58 17.93 -14.46
N LEU A 21 1.08 17.00 -13.63
CA LEU A 21 2.16 16.11 -14.01
C LEU A 21 1.72 14.93 -14.90
N TRP A 22 0.45 14.62 -14.99
CA TRP A 22 -0.01 13.41 -15.68
C TRP A 22 0.35 13.38 -17.16
N HIS A 23 0.29 14.53 -17.82
CA HIS A 23 0.65 14.64 -19.23
C HIS A 23 2.18 14.56 -19.43
N GLU A 24 2.95 15.22 -18.57
CA GLU A 24 4.42 15.24 -18.66
C GLU A 24 5.04 13.87 -18.36
N LEU A 25 4.35 13.05 -17.54
CA LEU A 25 4.79 11.72 -17.15
C LEU A 25 4.27 10.62 -18.08
N LYS A 26 3.63 10.96 -19.19
CA LYS A 26 3.14 9.98 -20.16
C LYS A 26 4.32 9.21 -20.79
N PRO A 27 4.37 7.86 -20.61
CA PRO A 27 5.37 7.01 -21.23
C PRO A 27 4.93 6.55 -22.63
N ASP A 28 5.81 5.95 -23.37
CA ASP A 28 5.48 5.23 -24.61
C ASP A 28 4.84 3.87 -24.30
N CYS A 29 5.28 3.24 -23.21
CA CYS A 29 4.82 1.92 -22.79
C CYS A 29 4.72 1.82 -21.26
N VAL A 30 3.66 1.16 -20.78
CA VAL A 30 3.50 0.73 -19.38
C VAL A 30 3.61 -0.78 -19.32
N ILE A 31 4.46 -1.29 -18.43
CA ILE A 31 4.57 -2.72 -18.16
C ILE A 31 4.09 -2.97 -16.72
N GLN A 32 3.00 -3.70 -16.59
CA GLN A 32 2.42 -4.07 -15.30
C GLN A 32 2.75 -5.52 -14.98
N PHE A 33 3.34 -5.76 -13.80
CA PHE A 33 3.56 -7.09 -13.23
C PHE A 33 2.55 -7.35 -12.11
N GLY A 34 1.72 -8.37 -12.29
CA GLY A 34 0.69 -8.72 -11.31
C GLY A 34 -0.40 -7.65 -11.18
N GLN A 35 -0.88 -7.42 -9.95
CA GLN A 35 -1.94 -6.45 -9.70
C GLN A 35 -1.44 -5.01 -9.85
N ILE A 36 -2.33 -4.14 -10.34
CA ILE A 36 -2.07 -2.70 -10.35
C ILE A 36 -1.97 -2.18 -8.90
N VAL A 37 -1.17 -1.13 -8.73
CA VAL A 37 -0.99 -0.49 -7.41
C VAL A 37 -2.31 0.02 -6.80
N VAL A 38 -2.33 0.19 -5.48
CA VAL A 38 -3.52 0.61 -4.71
C VAL A 38 -4.00 2.00 -5.11
N SER A 39 -3.09 2.86 -5.55
CA SER A 39 -3.36 4.26 -5.87
C SER A 39 -4.43 4.44 -6.94
N LYS A 40 -5.53 5.09 -6.58
CA LYS A 40 -6.56 5.50 -7.53
C LYS A 40 -6.05 6.55 -8.52
N ARG A 41 -5.09 7.39 -8.10
CA ARG A 41 -4.49 8.43 -8.95
C ARG A 41 -3.68 7.83 -10.08
N VAL A 42 -2.89 6.80 -9.82
CA VAL A 42 -2.17 6.05 -10.86
C VAL A 42 -3.15 5.45 -11.86
N GLN A 43 -4.20 4.81 -11.38
CA GLN A 43 -5.22 4.21 -12.24
C GLN A 43 -5.90 5.28 -13.13
N GLN A 44 -6.26 6.42 -12.56
CA GLN A 44 -6.87 7.54 -13.28
C GLN A 44 -5.88 8.18 -14.29
N MET A 45 -4.62 8.34 -13.90
CA MET A 45 -3.58 8.85 -14.78
C MET A 45 -3.40 7.93 -15.99
N ILE A 46 -3.24 6.63 -15.77
CA ILE A 46 -3.14 5.63 -16.85
C ILE A 46 -4.38 5.66 -17.74
N ALA A 47 -5.57 5.72 -17.14
CA ALA A 47 -6.83 5.79 -17.90
C ALA A 47 -6.96 7.04 -18.76
N SER A 48 -6.33 8.15 -18.36
CA SER A 48 -6.34 9.42 -19.10
C SER A 48 -5.43 9.41 -20.33
N TRP A 49 -4.45 8.52 -20.39
CA TRP A 49 -3.50 8.47 -21.50
C TRP A 49 -4.10 7.79 -22.74
N THR A 50 -3.85 8.39 -23.91
CA THR A 50 -4.08 7.81 -25.22
C THR A 50 -2.75 7.42 -25.84
N ASP A 51 -2.75 6.47 -26.78
CA ASP A 51 -1.58 6.07 -27.57
C ASP A 51 -0.38 5.60 -26.69
N VAL A 52 -0.67 4.91 -25.60
CA VAL A 52 0.31 4.25 -24.74
C VAL A 52 0.12 2.75 -24.89
N GLU A 53 1.19 2.02 -25.21
CA GLU A 53 1.17 0.58 -25.17
C GLU A 53 1.08 0.09 -23.71
N TYR A 54 0.18 -0.83 -23.41
CA TYR A 54 0.02 -1.36 -22.06
C TYR A 54 0.18 -2.87 -22.04
N ILE A 55 1.30 -3.33 -21.51
CA ILE A 55 1.65 -4.75 -21.40
C ILE A 55 1.38 -5.23 -20.00
N GLU A 56 0.48 -6.19 -19.87
CA GLU A 56 0.19 -6.86 -18.60
C GLU A 56 0.90 -8.22 -18.58
N VAL A 57 1.80 -8.42 -17.62
CA VAL A 57 2.59 -9.63 -17.47
C VAL A 57 2.12 -10.35 -16.22
N ASN A 58 1.52 -11.53 -16.41
CA ASN A 58 1.00 -12.37 -15.34
C ASN A 58 1.32 -13.85 -15.59
N PRO A 59 1.54 -14.65 -14.54
CA PRO A 59 1.68 -16.11 -14.70
C PRO A 59 0.36 -16.78 -15.10
N THR A 60 -0.79 -16.12 -14.91
CA THR A 60 -2.12 -16.56 -15.36
C THR A 60 -2.64 -15.65 -16.48
N MET A 61 -3.71 -16.09 -17.16
CA MET A 61 -4.36 -15.27 -18.20
C MET A 61 -5.39 -14.29 -17.64
N ASP A 62 -5.54 -14.22 -16.32
CA ASP A 62 -6.48 -13.28 -15.70
C ASP A 62 -5.96 -11.87 -15.78
N SER A 63 -6.78 -10.92 -16.25
CA SER A 63 -6.43 -9.52 -16.23
C SER A 63 -6.56 -8.95 -14.83
N MET A 64 -5.51 -8.27 -14.37
CA MET A 64 -5.45 -7.58 -13.09
C MET A 64 -5.48 -6.05 -13.25
N ASN A 65 -5.86 -5.58 -14.44
CA ASN A 65 -5.92 -4.16 -14.78
C ASN A 65 -7.36 -3.64 -14.91
N PRO A 66 -7.89 -2.93 -13.91
CA PRO A 66 -9.25 -2.39 -13.96
C PRO A 66 -9.40 -1.18 -14.90
N THR A 67 -8.33 -0.64 -15.46
CA THR A 67 -8.39 0.54 -16.34
C THR A 67 -8.89 0.22 -17.75
N GLY A 68 -8.90 -1.05 -18.15
CA GLY A 68 -9.26 -1.49 -19.49
C GLY A 68 -8.29 -1.06 -20.59
N LYS A 69 -7.06 -0.65 -20.23
CA LYS A 69 -6.04 -0.15 -21.17
C LYS A 69 -5.07 -1.22 -21.69
N THR A 70 -5.17 -2.46 -21.23
CA THR A 70 -4.27 -3.54 -21.64
C THR A 70 -4.34 -3.76 -23.15
N THR A 71 -3.21 -3.56 -23.85
CA THR A 71 -3.06 -3.80 -25.29
C THR A 71 -2.44 -5.16 -25.56
N ILE A 72 -1.56 -5.63 -24.66
CA ILE A 72 -0.91 -6.93 -24.74
C ILE A 72 -1.03 -7.63 -23.38
N HIS A 73 -1.52 -8.86 -23.37
CA HIS A 73 -1.49 -9.72 -22.21
C HIS A 73 -0.47 -10.82 -22.42
N MET A 74 0.58 -10.85 -21.59
CA MET A 74 1.66 -11.83 -21.69
C MET A 74 1.62 -12.78 -20.50
N GLN A 75 1.37 -14.05 -20.78
CA GLN A 75 1.44 -15.11 -19.77
C GLN A 75 2.90 -15.49 -19.52
N ALA A 76 3.50 -14.89 -18.51
CA ALA A 76 4.89 -15.15 -18.13
C ALA A 76 5.13 -14.83 -16.65
N SER A 77 6.14 -15.46 -16.06
CA SER A 77 6.68 -15.00 -14.78
C SER A 77 7.56 -13.75 -14.98
N ILE A 78 7.76 -12.98 -13.91
CA ILE A 78 8.64 -11.80 -13.93
C ILE A 78 10.05 -12.18 -14.38
N ASP A 79 10.58 -13.30 -13.89
CA ASP A 79 11.92 -13.78 -14.22
C ASP A 79 12.08 -14.07 -15.71
N VAL A 80 11.11 -14.75 -16.32
CA VAL A 80 11.10 -15.03 -17.75
C VAL A 80 11.04 -13.74 -18.55
N PHE A 81 10.14 -12.82 -18.20
CA PHE A 81 10.01 -11.54 -18.88
C PHE A 81 11.30 -10.74 -18.82
N THR A 82 11.88 -10.58 -17.63
CA THR A 82 13.10 -9.79 -17.44
C THR A 82 14.32 -10.40 -18.12
N HIS A 83 14.39 -11.73 -18.21
CA HIS A 83 15.45 -12.42 -18.95
C HIS A 83 15.38 -12.13 -20.46
N LEU A 84 14.16 -12.07 -21.02
CA LEU A 84 13.96 -11.84 -22.45
C LEU A 84 14.08 -10.38 -22.86
N TYR A 85 13.61 -9.46 -22.03
CA TYR A 85 13.40 -8.05 -22.36
C TYR A 85 14.21 -7.07 -21.50
N GLY A 86 14.92 -7.55 -20.48
CA GLY A 86 15.58 -6.72 -19.46
C GLY A 86 16.85 -5.99 -19.90
N LYS A 87 17.23 -6.03 -21.18
CA LYS A 87 18.43 -5.39 -21.72
C LYS A 87 18.08 -4.33 -22.77
N ASN A 88 17.54 -3.20 -22.36
CA ASN A 88 17.34 -2.08 -23.25
C ASN A 88 18.17 -0.87 -22.82
N ASN A 89 18.89 -0.27 -23.77
CA ASN A 89 19.57 1.03 -23.61
C ASN A 89 18.52 2.15 -23.73
N ASN A 90 17.72 2.36 -22.70
CA ASN A 90 16.75 3.44 -22.66
C ASN A 90 17.44 4.77 -22.35
N SER A 91 16.90 5.85 -22.90
CA SER A 91 17.31 7.22 -22.55
C SER A 91 17.11 7.45 -21.04
N ASP A 92 18.14 7.92 -20.36
CA ASP A 92 18.07 8.28 -18.93
C ASP A 92 17.14 9.49 -18.65
N THR A 93 16.67 10.17 -19.69
CA THR A 93 15.90 11.41 -19.53
C THR A 93 14.60 11.21 -18.76
N TYR A 94 13.78 10.20 -19.14
CA TYR A 94 12.52 9.89 -18.47
C TYR A 94 12.76 9.41 -17.02
N LEU A 95 13.74 8.55 -16.84
CA LEU A 95 14.12 8.06 -15.52
C LEU A 95 14.61 9.20 -14.60
N ASN A 96 15.35 10.16 -15.13
CA ASN A 96 15.86 11.31 -14.37
C ASN A 96 14.75 12.28 -13.95
N ILE A 97 13.64 12.37 -14.71
CA ILE A 97 12.44 13.09 -14.25
C ILE A 97 11.89 12.43 -12.99
N TRP A 98 11.65 11.13 -13.03
CA TRP A 98 11.13 10.38 -11.90
C TRP A 98 12.07 10.41 -10.68
N ARG A 99 13.39 10.32 -10.88
CA ARG A 99 14.38 10.43 -9.78
C ARG A 99 14.28 11.78 -9.06
N ARG A 100 14.18 12.87 -9.81
CA ARG A 100 14.04 14.22 -9.22
C ARG A 100 12.71 14.37 -8.47
N LEU A 101 11.64 13.85 -9.03
CA LEU A 101 10.33 13.87 -8.39
C LEU A 101 10.33 13.04 -7.09
N GLU A 102 10.90 11.84 -7.11
CA GLU A 102 11.03 11.00 -5.90
C GLU A 102 11.83 11.70 -4.79
N GLN A 103 12.96 12.32 -5.11
CA GLN A 103 13.74 13.08 -4.14
C GLN A 103 12.95 14.25 -3.55
N ALA A 104 12.25 15.00 -4.40
CA ALA A 104 11.40 16.10 -3.96
C ALA A 104 10.23 15.61 -3.08
N GLY A 105 9.57 14.53 -3.50
CA GLY A 105 8.47 13.90 -2.77
C GLY A 105 8.90 13.41 -1.39
N LYS A 106 10.00 12.66 -1.30
CA LYS A 106 10.57 12.21 -0.01
C LYS A 106 10.89 13.37 0.91
N LYS A 107 11.51 14.42 0.39
CA LYS A 107 11.82 15.61 1.18
C LYS A 107 10.57 16.29 1.73
N GLN A 108 9.55 16.51 0.91
CA GLN A 108 8.32 17.18 1.35
C GLN A 108 7.52 16.32 2.33
N LEU A 109 7.40 15.02 2.08
CA LEU A 109 6.72 14.12 3.00
C LEU A 109 7.46 14.02 4.34
N SER A 110 8.79 13.99 4.36
CA SER A 110 9.57 14.01 5.59
C SER A 110 9.31 15.28 6.41
N LEU A 111 9.27 16.44 5.77
CA LEU A 111 8.93 17.70 6.46
C LEU A 111 7.52 17.69 7.05
N ALA A 112 6.54 17.17 6.31
CA ALA A 112 5.17 17.04 6.79
C ALA A 112 5.03 16.08 7.98
N ILE A 113 5.85 15.02 8.02
CA ILE A 113 5.88 14.04 9.13
C ILE A 113 6.47 14.64 10.40
N ASP A 114 7.42 15.56 10.27
CA ASP A 114 8.09 16.22 11.40
C ASP A 114 7.20 17.29 12.07
N GLU A 115 6.08 17.68 11.45
CA GLU A 115 5.09 18.55 12.07
C GLU A 115 4.54 17.95 13.38
N PRO A 116 4.20 18.78 14.39
CA PRO A 116 3.87 18.30 15.74
C PRO A 116 2.57 17.51 15.85
N HIS A 117 1.82 17.37 14.78
CA HIS A 117 0.56 16.62 14.77
C HIS A 117 0.80 15.12 14.71
N CYS A 118 0.10 14.38 15.57
CA CYS A 118 0.10 12.92 15.51
C CYS A 118 -0.87 12.46 14.42
N PHE A 119 -0.37 11.68 13.45
CA PHE A 119 -1.18 11.08 12.39
C PHE A 119 -0.57 9.75 11.94
N GLU A 120 -1.32 8.95 11.21
CA GLU A 120 -1.00 7.57 10.85
C GLU A 120 0.33 7.44 10.09
N GLY A 121 0.62 8.38 9.18
CA GLY A 121 1.87 8.39 8.42
C GLY A 121 3.12 8.48 9.29
N ARG A 122 3.06 9.21 10.41
CA ARG A 122 4.18 9.26 11.37
C ARG A 122 4.41 7.91 12.03
N THR A 123 3.35 7.20 12.40
CA THR A 123 3.44 5.84 12.95
C THR A 123 4.15 4.90 11.98
N ILE A 124 3.78 4.96 10.69
CA ILE A 124 4.39 4.11 9.65
C ILE A 124 5.87 4.42 9.48
N ARG A 125 6.26 5.70 9.45
CA ARG A 125 7.66 6.11 9.35
C ARG A 125 8.48 5.65 10.56
N GLU A 126 7.94 5.79 11.77
CA GLU A 126 8.61 5.31 12.98
C GLU A 126 8.71 3.78 13.02
N LEU A 127 7.68 3.07 12.57
CA LEU A 127 7.72 1.62 12.43
C LEU A 127 8.81 1.21 11.43
N GLN A 128 8.89 1.86 10.29
CA GLN A 128 9.90 1.56 9.26
C GLN A 128 11.34 1.69 9.76
N LYS A 129 11.60 2.67 10.64
CA LYS A 129 12.93 2.88 11.25
C LYS A 129 13.27 1.84 12.32
N LYS A 130 12.27 1.28 13.00
CA LYS A 130 12.45 0.47 14.22
C LYS A 130 12.23 -1.03 14.00
N ILE A 131 11.58 -1.40 12.91
CA ILE A 131 11.29 -2.82 12.63
C ILE A 131 12.57 -3.59 12.37
N PRO A 132 12.75 -4.80 12.94
CA PRO A 132 13.87 -5.67 12.62
C PRO A 132 13.97 -6.00 11.12
N GLU A 133 15.19 -6.26 10.62
CA GLU A 133 15.40 -6.59 9.21
C GLU A 133 14.66 -7.85 8.75
N ASP A 134 14.48 -8.81 9.64
CA ASP A 134 13.70 -10.05 9.42
C ASP A 134 12.21 -9.89 9.76
N GLY A 135 11.78 -8.69 10.16
CA GLY A 135 10.40 -8.39 10.50
C GLY A 135 9.45 -8.57 9.33
N GLN A 136 8.21 -8.91 9.65
CA GLN A 136 7.12 -8.98 8.69
C GLN A 136 5.91 -8.18 9.20
N ILE A 137 5.27 -7.46 8.29
CA ILE A 137 4.13 -6.61 8.62
C ILE A 137 2.93 -7.06 7.82
N PHE A 138 1.84 -7.37 8.50
CA PHE A 138 0.55 -7.47 7.86
C PHE A 138 -0.15 -6.11 7.90
N VAL A 139 -0.45 -5.57 6.73
CA VAL A 139 -1.07 -4.27 6.55
C VAL A 139 -2.55 -4.47 6.26
N ALA A 140 -3.41 -3.98 7.14
CA ALA A 140 -4.86 -4.07 6.96
C ALA A 140 -5.34 -3.23 5.77
N ASN A 141 -6.52 -3.57 5.27
CA ASN A 141 -7.18 -2.81 4.22
C ASN A 141 -7.68 -1.43 4.71
N SER A 142 -8.54 -0.79 3.95
CA SER A 142 -9.07 0.57 4.20
C SER A 142 -7.98 1.65 4.05
N MET A 143 -7.85 2.58 4.99
CA MET A 143 -6.82 3.63 4.93
C MET A 143 -5.43 3.07 5.16
N THR A 144 -5.26 2.11 6.05
CA THR A 144 -3.96 1.58 6.46
C THR A 144 -3.07 1.18 5.28
N ILE A 145 -3.58 0.41 4.31
CA ILE A 145 -2.78 0.03 3.14
C ILE A 145 -2.41 1.24 2.27
N ARG A 146 -3.25 2.28 2.24
CA ARG A 146 -2.99 3.52 1.51
C ARG A 146 -1.96 4.39 2.22
N ASP A 147 -2.00 4.41 3.54
CA ASP A 147 -1.00 5.12 4.35
C ASP A 147 0.37 4.46 4.20
N PHE A 148 0.44 3.13 4.12
CA PHE A 148 1.69 2.44 3.77
C PHE A 148 2.17 2.80 2.37
N ASP A 149 1.29 2.84 1.39
CA ASP A 149 1.61 3.24 0.02
C ASP A 149 2.14 4.69 -0.07
N TYR A 150 1.72 5.55 0.88
CA TYR A 150 2.13 6.94 0.97
C TYR A 150 3.44 7.17 1.72
N PHE A 151 3.62 6.46 2.85
CA PHE A 151 4.63 6.81 3.85
C PHE A 151 5.70 5.73 4.06
N TRP A 152 5.59 4.56 3.42
CA TRP A 152 6.64 3.55 3.44
C TRP A 152 7.63 3.77 2.30
N PHE A 153 8.80 4.35 2.60
CA PHE A 153 9.77 4.67 1.56
C PHE A 153 10.60 3.44 1.17
N SER A 154 10.73 3.24 -0.13
CA SER A 154 11.53 2.14 -0.67
C SER A 154 13.01 2.26 -0.27
N GLY A 155 13.62 1.11 0.05
CA GLY A 155 15.05 0.99 0.37
C GLY A 155 15.43 1.32 1.81
N GLU A 156 14.51 1.75 2.67
CA GLU A 156 14.79 2.13 4.06
C GLU A 156 14.52 1.01 5.08
N SER A 157 13.95 -0.11 4.65
CA SER A 157 13.73 -1.30 5.49
C SER A 157 13.77 -2.56 4.64
N LYS A 158 14.18 -3.68 5.23
CA LYS A 158 14.14 -5.02 4.63
C LYS A 158 12.91 -5.82 5.05
N ALA A 159 12.07 -5.29 5.93
CA ALA A 159 10.84 -5.93 6.37
C ALA A 159 9.93 -6.27 5.19
N VAL A 160 9.26 -7.40 5.27
CA VAL A 160 8.34 -7.85 4.22
C VAL A 160 6.93 -7.40 4.55
N LEU A 161 6.27 -6.74 3.61
CA LEU A 161 4.88 -6.29 3.73
C LEU A 161 3.94 -7.32 3.12
N TYR A 162 2.87 -7.63 3.84
CA TYR A 162 1.78 -8.51 3.40
C TYR A 162 0.44 -7.80 3.52
N GLY A 163 -0.52 -8.17 2.69
CA GLY A 163 -1.88 -7.62 2.74
C GLY A 163 -2.87 -8.49 1.98
N ASN A 164 -4.11 -8.50 2.42
CA ASN A 164 -5.22 -9.19 1.76
C ASN A 164 -5.76 -8.31 0.62
N ARG A 165 -5.18 -8.43 -0.59
CA ARG A 165 -5.53 -7.57 -1.73
C ARG A 165 -6.40 -8.25 -2.79
N GLY A 166 -6.93 -9.44 -2.52
CA GLY A 166 -7.91 -10.10 -3.40
C GLY A 166 -9.28 -9.42 -3.35
N VAL A 167 -9.97 -9.53 -2.22
CA VAL A 167 -11.33 -8.98 -2.04
C VAL A 167 -11.36 -7.62 -1.33
N ASN A 168 -10.26 -7.25 -0.66
CA ASN A 168 -10.09 -5.97 0.05
C ASN A 168 -11.03 -5.76 1.27
N GLY A 169 -11.51 -6.85 1.88
CA GLY A 169 -12.32 -6.81 3.11
C GLY A 169 -11.51 -6.47 4.35
N ILE A 170 -12.18 -6.24 5.47
CA ILE A 170 -11.59 -6.04 6.79
C ILE A 170 -11.76 -7.27 7.71
N ASP A 171 -12.45 -8.27 7.23
CA ASP A 171 -12.62 -9.58 7.86
C ASP A 171 -11.31 -10.39 7.82
N GLY A 172 -11.10 -11.27 8.80
CA GLY A 172 -9.94 -12.15 8.88
C GLY A 172 -8.59 -11.44 9.01
N THR A 173 -8.54 -10.17 9.36
CA THR A 173 -7.33 -9.36 9.44
C THR A 173 -6.37 -9.87 10.52
N ILE A 174 -6.85 -10.08 11.75
CA ILE A 174 -6.06 -10.63 12.86
C ILE A 174 -5.68 -12.07 12.57
N SER A 175 -6.63 -12.86 12.11
CA SER A 175 -6.43 -14.29 11.82
C SER A 175 -5.34 -14.50 10.76
N THR A 176 -5.30 -13.65 9.71
CA THR A 176 -4.24 -13.71 8.69
C THR A 176 -2.88 -13.30 9.26
N ALA A 177 -2.83 -12.23 10.08
CA ALA A 177 -1.59 -11.80 10.73
C ALA A 177 -1.04 -12.87 11.69
N LEU A 178 -1.90 -13.58 12.40
CA LEU A 178 -1.52 -14.72 13.23
C LEU A 178 -0.98 -15.89 12.40
N GLY A 179 -1.56 -16.13 11.21
CA GLY A 179 -1.05 -17.11 10.27
C GLY A 179 0.40 -16.80 9.82
N LEU A 180 0.74 -15.53 9.65
CA LEU A 180 2.13 -15.12 9.39
C LEU A 180 3.03 -15.37 10.60
N ALA A 181 2.54 -15.15 11.83
CA ALA A 181 3.32 -15.29 13.06
C ALA A 181 3.73 -16.77 13.35
N VAL A 182 3.10 -17.74 12.71
CA VAL A 182 3.41 -19.18 12.88
C VAL A 182 4.87 -19.50 12.53
N ASN A 183 5.50 -18.76 11.63
CA ASN A 183 6.90 -18.98 11.23
C ASN A 183 7.93 -18.51 12.29
N GLY A 184 7.48 -17.92 13.41
CA GLY A 184 8.33 -17.45 14.51
C GLY A 184 9.07 -16.12 14.25
N ARG A 185 8.87 -15.48 13.10
CA ARG A 185 9.47 -14.18 12.80
C ARG A 185 8.77 -13.06 13.57
N PRO A 186 9.46 -11.94 13.90
CA PRO A 186 8.82 -10.76 14.46
C PRO A 186 7.67 -10.29 13.54
N THR A 187 6.44 -10.40 14.03
CA THR A 187 5.23 -10.13 13.23
C THR A 187 4.47 -8.95 13.80
N TYR A 188 4.13 -8.02 12.92
CA TYR A 188 3.40 -6.81 13.25
C TYR A 188 2.11 -6.76 12.41
N LEU A 189 1.01 -6.38 13.06
CA LEU A 189 -0.24 -6.02 12.39
C LEU A 189 -0.45 -4.53 12.54
N VAL A 190 -0.60 -3.81 11.44
CA VAL A 190 -1.06 -2.42 11.46
C VAL A 190 -2.49 -2.38 10.94
N THR A 191 -3.42 -1.86 11.75
CA THR A 191 -4.85 -1.94 11.47
C THR A 191 -5.64 -0.77 12.03
N GLY A 192 -6.80 -0.48 11.44
CA GLY A 192 -7.79 0.43 12.01
C GLY A 192 -8.69 -0.27 13.04
N ASP A 193 -9.40 0.52 13.83
CA ASP A 193 -10.29 0.08 14.90
C ASP A 193 -11.44 -0.81 14.42
N LEU A 194 -12.13 -0.46 13.35
CA LEU A 194 -13.20 -1.28 12.78
C LEU A 194 -12.68 -2.64 12.28
N SER A 195 -11.51 -2.64 11.65
CA SER A 195 -10.90 -3.87 11.16
C SER A 195 -10.43 -4.78 12.32
N LEU A 196 -9.90 -4.19 13.38
CA LEU A 196 -9.55 -4.91 14.62
C LEU A 196 -10.80 -5.52 15.23
N PHE A 197 -11.85 -4.72 15.42
CA PHE A 197 -13.11 -5.16 16.04
C PHE A 197 -13.77 -6.29 15.24
N HIS A 198 -13.72 -6.23 13.92
CA HIS A 198 -14.35 -7.20 13.03
C HIS A 198 -13.80 -8.63 13.16
N ASP A 199 -12.53 -8.79 13.55
CA ASP A 199 -11.86 -10.09 13.70
C ASP A 199 -11.22 -10.28 15.08
N LEU A 200 -11.75 -9.59 16.10
CA LEU A 200 -11.20 -9.59 17.47
C LEU A 200 -11.15 -11.01 18.08
N ASN A 201 -12.09 -11.87 17.75
CA ASN A 201 -12.14 -13.26 18.18
C ASN A 201 -10.94 -14.08 17.68
N GLY A 202 -10.28 -13.67 16.61
CA GLY A 202 -9.03 -14.27 16.12
C GLY A 202 -7.92 -14.28 17.17
N LEU A 203 -7.92 -13.34 18.12
CA LEU A 203 -6.93 -13.28 19.21
C LEU A 203 -6.91 -14.52 20.09
N ALA A 204 -8.00 -15.29 20.17
CA ALA A 204 -8.03 -16.55 20.89
C ALA A 204 -6.99 -17.55 20.36
N VAL A 205 -6.70 -17.51 19.06
CA VAL A 205 -5.68 -18.35 18.40
C VAL A 205 -4.27 -17.99 18.88
N ALA A 206 -3.99 -16.70 19.08
CA ALA A 206 -2.69 -16.25 19.60
C ALA A 206 -2.36 -16.89 20.93
N LYS A 207 -3.32 -16.89 21.86
CA LYS A 207 -3.18 -17.50 23.19
C LYS A 207 -3.05 -19.02 23.09
N THR A 208 -3.91 -19.68 22.30
CA THR A 208 -3.93 -21.14 22.20
C THR A 208 -2.63 -21.71 21.62
N HIS A 209 -2.01 -21.01 20.69
CA HIS A 209 -0.80 -21.45 19.98
C HIS A 209 0.47 -20.68 20.38
N ASN A 210 0.39 -19.84 21.41
CA ASN A 210 1.50 -19.02 21.90
C ASN A 210 2.20 -18.24 20.76
N LEU A 211 1.40 -17.58 19.91
CA LEU A 211 1.89 -16.81 18.78
C LEU A 211 2.22 -15.38 19.21
N ASN A 212 3.38 -14.88 18.76
CA ASN A 212 3.83 -13.53 19.06
C ASN A 212 3.40 -12.58 17.94
N LEU A 213 2.42 -11.71 18.21
CA LEU A 213 1.92 -10.70 17.30
C LEU A 213 1.88 -9.34 17.99
N THR A 214 2.56 -8.36 17.44
CA THR A 214 2.44 -6.96 17.87
C THR A 214 1.38 -6.26 17.03
N ILE A 215 0.34 -5.72 17.67
CA ILE A 215 -0.73 -4.98 16.98
C ILE A 215 -0.53 -3.48 17.20
N ILE A 216 -0.45 -2.75 16.09
CA ILE A 216 -0.40 -1.28 16.04
C ILE A 216 -1.77 -0.81 15.56
N LEU A 217 -2.53 -0.22 16.48
CA LEU A 217 -3.90 0.21 16.23
C LEU A 217 -3.95 1.70 15.91
N HIS A 218 -4.45 2.04 14.73
CA HIS A 218 -4.89 3.38 14.38
C HIS A 218 -6.38 3.51 14.75
N ASN A 219 -6.64 4.10 15.93
CA ASN A 219 -7.99 4.31 16.42
C ASN A 219 -8.45 5.73 16.09
N ASN A 220 -9.25 5.87 15.05
CA ASN A 220 -9.93 7.11 14.68
C ASN A 220 -11.45 7.06 14.93
N ASP A 221 -11.92 6.05 15.64
CA ASP A 221 -13.30 5.80 16.03
C ASP A 221 -14.23 5.73 14.82
N GLY A 222 -13.83 4.92 13.81
CA GLY A 222 -14.76 4.64 12.71
C GLY A 222 -14.15 4.48 11.32
N GLY A 223 -15.01 4.56 10.34
CA GLY A 223 -14.71 4.36 8.92
C GLY A 223 -14.06 5.56 8.24
N GLY A 224 -12.88 6.00 8.66
CA GLY A 224 -12.18 7.19 8.15
C GLY A 224 -12.00 7.25 6.63
N ILE A 225 -11.94 6.09 5.96
CA ILE A 225 -11.85 6.05 4.49
C ILE A 225 -13.06 6.74 3.81
N PHE A 226 -14.23 6.70 4.41
CA PHE A 226 -15.45 7.25 3.82
C PHE A 226 -15.47 8.78 3.84
N GLU A 227 -14.62 9.42 4.67
CA GLU A 227 -14.43 10.86 4.68
C GLU A 227 -13.89 11.43 3.35
N TYR A 228 -13.26 10.59 2.54
CA TYR A 228 -12.70 10.93 1.22
C TYR A 228 -13.67 10.65 0.07
N LEU A 229 -14.89 10.21 0.35
CA LEU A 229 -15.85 9.81 -0.67
C LEU A 229 -16.99 10.86 -0.81
N PRO A 230 -17.69 10.87 -1.97
CA PRO A 230 -18.76 11.82 -2.24
C PRO A 230 -19.92 11.78 -1.23
N GLN A 231 -20.07 10.70 -0.47
CA GLN A 231 -21.10 10.53 0.55
C GLN A 231 -20.87 11.42 1.78
N LYS A 232 -19.66 11.94 1.98
CA LYS A 232 -19.34 12.86 3.08
C LYS A 232 -20.36 14.00 3.13
N GLY A 233 -20.88 14.27 4.32
CA GLY A 233 -21.86 15.35 4.54
C GLY A 233 -23.31 15.02 4.16
N THR A 234 -23.62 13.79 3.74
CA THR A 234 -25.02 13.37 3.59
C THR A 234 -25.67 13.14 4.94
N LYS A 235 -27.01 13.25 5.00
CA LYS A 235 -27.81 13.24 6.24
C LYS A 235 -27.53 12.03 7.17
N HIS A 236 -27.16 10.88 6.61
CA HIS A 236 -26.95 9.64 7.36
C HIS A 236 -25.50 9.15 7.33
N PHE A 237 -24.57 10.03 7.01
CA PHE A 237 -23.16 9.68 6.85
C PHE A 237 -22.57 9.03 8.10
N ASP A 238 -22.77 9.65 9.26
CA ASP A 238 -22.20 9.15 10.52
C ASP A 238 -22.73 7.77 10.87
N TYR A 239 -24.01 7.53 10.65
CA TYR A 239 -24.63 6.25 10.97
C TYR A 239 -24.30 5.14 9.97
N LEU A 240 -24.23 5.44 8.66
CA LEU A 240 -24.07 4.43 7.62
C LEU A 240 -22.61 4.20 7.20
N PHE A 241 -21.73 5.18 7.39
CA PHE A 241 -20.37 5.16 6.89
C PHE A 241 -19.31 5.35 7.98
N SER A 242 -19.39 6.38 8.80
CA SER A 242 -18.44 6.57 9.92
C SER A 242 -18.55 5.43 10.93
N THR A 243 -19.76 5.02 11.27
CA THR A 243 -20.05 3.88 12.15
C THR A 243 -19.19 3.83 13.41
N SER A 244 -19.02 4.99 14.06
CA SER A 244 -18.26 5.11 15.31
C SER A 244 -18.75 4.09 16.35
N GLN A 245 -17.80 3.39 16.98
CA GLN A 245 -18.10 2.36 17.98
C GLN A 245 -17.95 2.86 19.41
N GLY A 246 -17.25 3.96 19.63
CA GLY A 246 -16.96 4.50 20.95
C GLY A 246 -16.21 3.53 21.87
N LEU A 247 -15.41 2.62 21.30
CA LEU A 247 -14.71 1.60 22.06
C LEU A 247 -13.37 2.12 22.59
N ASP A 248 -13.11 1.81 23.86
CA ASP A 248 -11.82 2.06 24.50
C ASP A 248 -10.95 0.81 24.43
N TYR A 249 -9.84 0.91 23.71
CA TYR A 249 -8.86 -0.18 23.58
C TYR A 249 -7.69 -0.06 24.56
N SER A 250 -7.68 0.93 25.46
CA SER A 250 -6.58 1.15 26.42
C SER A 250 -6.35 -0.02 27.37
N GLY A 251 -7.39 -0.80 27.65
CA GLY A 251 -7.33 -2.02 28.48
C GLY A 251 -6.85 -3.28 27.75
N ALA A 252 -6.67 -3.23 26.42
CA ALA A 252 -6.24 -4.37 25.62
C ALA A 252 -4.71 -4.59 25.62
N ARG A 253 -4.02 -4.21 26.69
CA ARG A 253 -2.58 -4.45 26.86
C ARG A 253 -2.36 -5.84 27.45
N SER A 254 -1.63 -6.69 26.74
CA SER A 254 -1.09 -7.96 27.26
C SER A 254 0.27 -7.76 27.89
#